data_b1bcd2650a99e76df11103ec0498326a
#
_entry.id   b1bcd2650a99e76df11103ec0498326a
#
_cell.length_a   1.000
_cell.length_b   1.000
_cell.length_c   1.000
_cell.angle_alpha   90.00
_cell.angle_beta   90.00
_cell.angle_gamma   90.00
#
_symmetry.space_group_name_H-M   'P 1'
#
loop_
_entity.id
_entity.type
_entity.pdbx_description
1 polymer ?
#
loop_
_entity_poly.entity_id
_entity_poly.type
_entity_poly.pdbx_seq_one_letter_code
_entity_poly.pdbx_strand_id
1 'polypeptide(L)'
;VSEDPKITLARDSYDALAKGDLDHVRDNLLADEVVFHVPGRGPLAGEYRGKDQVLGYLAKFTEMTDGSVRFEPDSIIPGEDRTVVTVRVQGERAGRQLDDRGVHVFRITDGKISERWSYPQDLYNIDAFFE
;
A
#
# COMPACT_ATOMS: atom_id res chain seq x y z
N VAL A 1 -17.30 -15.54 16.37
CA VAL A 1 -17.68 -14.69 15.23
C VAL A 1 -16.48 -14.55 14.31
N SER A 2 -16.69 -14.87 13.05
CA SER A 2 -15.63 -14.77 12.05
C SER A 2 -15.38 -13.32 11.66
N GLU A 3 -14.12 -12.96 11.45
CA GLU A 3 -13.76 -11.67 10.92
C GLU A 3 -14.23 -11.56 9.46
N ASP A 4 -14.64 -10.38 9.03
CA ASP A 4 -14.99 -10.14 7.63
C ASP A 4 -13.78 -10.48 6.74
N PRO A 5 -13.96 -11.30 5.68
CA PRO A 5 -12.85 -11.67 4.80
C PRO A 5 -12.09 -10.49 4.20
N LYS A 6 -12.75 -9.35 4.02
CA LYS A 6 -12.09 -8.13 3.52
C LYS A 6 -11.11 -7.56 4.53
N ILE A 7 -11.44 -7.62 5.81
CA ILE A 7 -10.54 -7.21 6.88
C ILE A 7 -9.33 -8.14 6.92
N THR A 8 -9.56 -9.44 6.86
CA THR A 8 -8.50 -10.44 6.88
C THR A 8 -7.55 -10.24 5.70
N LEU A 9 -8.09 -10.03 4.50
CA LEU A 9 -7.27 -9.81 3.29
C LEU A 9 -6.43 -8.55 3.41
N ALA A 10 -7.03 -7.44 3.83
CA ALA A 10 -6.31 -6.17 4.00
C ALA A 10 -5.20 -6.31 5.05
N ARG A 11 -5.52 -6.89 6.20
CA ARG A 11 -4.54 -7.10 7.26
C ARG A 11 -3.38 -7.97 6.80
N ASP A 12 -3.68 -9.06 6.09
CA ASP A 12 -2.67 -9.96 5.57
C ASP A 12 -1.73 -9.26 4.59
N SER A 13 -2.26 -8.34 3.77
CA SER A 13 -1.42 -7.59 2.84
C SER A 13 -0.39 -6.71 3.55
N TYR A 14 -0.77 -6.05 4.64
CA TYR A 14 0.17 -5.25 5.43
C TYR A 14 1.18 -6.11 6.18
N ASP A 15 0.74 -7.26 6.72
CA ASP A 15 1.63 -8.21 7.38
C ASP A 15 2.68 -8.76 6.41
N ALA A 16 2.28 -9.12 5.21
CA ALA A 16 3.18 -9.63 4.19
C ALA A 16 4.21 -8.57 3.77
N LEU A 17 3.77 -7.32 3.62
CA LEU A 17 4.68 -6.21 3.32
C LEU A 17 5.69 -6.00 4.45
N ALA A 18 5.25 -6.08 5.70
CA ALA A 18 6.12 -5.92 6.85
C ALA A 18 7.20 -7.00 6.91
N LYS A 19 6.88 -8.20 6.44
CA LYS A 19 7.81 -9.34 6.38
C LYS A 19 8.66 -9.36 5.11
N GLY A 20 8.37 -8.50 4.16
CA GLY A 20 9.03 -8.52 2.85
C GLY A 20 8.63 -9.71 1.99
N ASP A 21 7.48 -10.32 2.27
CA ASP A 21 7.01 -11.51 1.55
C ASP A 21 6.21 -11.12 0.31
N LEU A 22 6.93 -10.60 -0.69
CA LEU A 22 6.31 -10.16 -1.94
C LEU A 22 5.76 -11.32 -2.76
N ASP A 23 6.31 -12.53 -2.61
CA ASP A 23 5.79 -13.71 -3.29
C ASP A 23 4.38 -14.03 -2.81
N HIS A 24 4.12 -13.94 -1.51
CA HIS A 24 2.78 -14.15 -0.96
C HIS A 24 1.80 -13.09 -1.47
N VAL A 25 2.24 -11.81 -1.53
CA VAL A 25 1.41 -10.73 -2.07
C VAL A 25 1.04 -11.02 -3.52
N ARG A 26 2.02 -11.37 -4.34
CA ARG A 26 1.80 -11.68 -5.76
C ARG A 26 0.87 -12.86 -5.96
N ASP A 27 1.13 -13.96 -5.26
CA ASP A 27 0.48 -15.22 -5.57
C ASP A 27 -0.89 -15.39 -4.91
N ASN A 28 -1.10 -14.75 -3.76
CA ASN A 28 -2.28 -15.01 -2.93
C ASN A 28 -3.17 -13.81 -2.68
N LEU A 29 -2.67 -12.58 -2.81
CA LEU A 29 -3.41 -11.38 -2.40
C LEU A 29 -3.85 -10.49 -3.55
N LEU A 30 -3.09 -10.43 -4.63
CA LEU A 30 -3.38 -9.52 -5.75
C LEU A 30 -4.12 -10.23 -6.87
N ALA A 31 -5.13 -9.56 -7.44
CA ALA A 31 -5.74 -9.99 -8.69
C ALA A 31 -4.75 -9.80 -9.85
N ASP A 32 -4.90 -10.61 -10.92
CA ASP A 32 -4.01 -10.52 -12.07
C ASP A 32 -4.04 -9.13 -12.72
N GLU A 33 -5.20 -8.47 -12.68
CA GLU A 33 -5.43 -7.17 -13.31
C GLU A 33 -5.34 -6.02 -12.31
N VAL A 34 -4.65 -6.23 -11.20
CA VAL A 34 -4.54 -5.23 -10.13
C VAL A 34 -4.01 -3.89 -10.63
N VAL A 35 -4.56 -2.79 -10.08
CA VAL A 35 -4.11 -1.44 -10.39
C VAL A 35 -3.89 -0.68 -9.09
N PHE A 36 -2.72 -0.05 -8.95
CA PHE A 36 -2.42 0.84 -7.82
C PHE A 36 -2.30 2.27 -8.34
N HIS A 37 -3.00 3.18 -7.68
CA HIS A 37 -2.95 4.62 -7.99
C HIS A 37 -2.18 5.32 -6.89
N VAL A 38 -1.03 5.88 -7.24
CA VAL A 38 -0.16 6.58 -6.30
C VAL A 38 -0.08 8.06 -6.70
N PRO A 39 -0.57 8.97 -5.85
CA PRO A 39 -0.61 10.39 -6.19
C PRO A 39 0.76 11.04 -6.05
N GLY A 40 0.86 12.29 -6.53
CA GLY A 40 2.03 13.12 -6.36
C GLY A 40 2.81 13.34 -7.63
N ARG A 41 4.01 13.90 -7.46
CA ARG A 41 4.93 14.21 -8.56
C ARG A 41 6.31 13.60 -8.36
N GLY A 42 6.50 12.87 -7.27
CA GLY A 42 7.77 12.21 -6.98
C GLY A 42 8.00 10.97 -7.82
N PRO A 43 9.15 10.30 -7.62
CA PRO A 43 9.55 9.15 -8.44
C PRO A 43 8.67 7.92 -8.27
N LEU A 44 7.87 7.85 -7.21
CA LEU A 44 6.95 6.75 -6.98
C LEU A 44 5.53 7.04 -7.42
N ALA A 45 5.24 8.28 -7.85
CA ALA A 45 3.90 8.64 -8.30
C ALA A 45 3.56 7.97 -9.62
N GLY A 46 2.30 7.64 -9.81
CA GLY A 46 1.82 7.06 -11.06
C GLY A 46 0.77 6.00 -10.88
N GLU A 47 0.42 5.38 -11.98
CA GLU A 47 -0.53 4.28 -12.03
C GLU A 47 0.22 3.01 -12.39
N TYR A 48 0.11 2.01 -11.55
CA TYR A 48 0.80 0.73 -11.71
C TYR A 48 -0.22 -0.34 -12.05
N ARG A 49 -0.06 -0.96 -13.21
CA ARG A 49 -1.01 -1.94 -13.74
C ARG A 49 -0.39 -3.32 -13.81
N GLY A 50 -1.11 -4.30 -13.24
CA GLY A 50 -0.67 -5.69 -13.21
C GLY A 50 0.28 -5.98 -12.07
N LYS A 51 0.43 -7.25 -11.76
CA LYS A 51 1.23 -7.70 -10.61
C LYS A 51 2.67 -7.25 -10.68
N ASP A 52 3.29 -7.35 -11.86
CA ASP A 52 4.72 -7.01 -12.01
C ASP A 52 4.98 -5.54 -11.72
N GLN A 53 4.13 -4.65 -12.23
CA GLN A 53 4.29 -3.22 -11.98
C GLN A 53 4.03 -2.87 -10.52
N VAL A 54 3.00 -3.46 -9.92
CA VAL A 54 2.67 -3.22 -8.51
C VAL A 54 3.81 -3.69 -7.60
N LEU A 55 4.34 -4.88 -7.86
CA LEU A 55 5.46 -5.41 -7.07
C LEU A 55 6.73 -4.58 -7.28
N GLY A 56 6.95 -4.11 -8.50
CA GLY A 56 8.06 -3.20 -8.79
C GLY A 56 7.97 -1.90 -8.01
N TYR A 57 6.77 -1.34 -7.88
CA TYR A 57 6.51 -0.17 -7.05
C TYR A 57 6.84 -0.44 -5.58
N LEU A 58 6.34 -1.55 -5.03
CA LEU A 58 6.58 -1.91 -3.63
C LEU A 58 8.07 -2.13 -3.36
N ALA A 59 8.76 -2.81 -4.26
CA ALA A 59 10.19 -3.04 -4.15
C ALA A 59 10.98 -1.73 -4.21
N LYS A 60 10.61 -0.82 -5.12
CA LYS A 60 11.27 0.47 -5.26
C LYS A 60 11.06 1.34 -4.01
N PHE A 61 9.85 1.34 -3.46
CA PHE A 61 9.57 2.07 -2.22
C PHE A 61 10.48 1.56 -1.08
N THR A 62 10.59 0.26 -0.94
CA THR A 62 11.46 -0.37 0.06
C THR A 62 12.92 0.00 -0.17
N GLU A 63 13.38 -0.07 -1.42
CA GLU A 63 14.76 0.27 -1.79
C GLU A 63 15.07 1.75 -1.50
N MET A 64 14.19 2.67 -1.88
CA MET A 64 14.41 4.10 -1.68
C MET A 64 14.42 4.51 -0.21
N THR A 65 13.87 3.70 0.66
CA THR A 65 13.88 3.94 2.11
C THR A 65 14.87 3.05 2.86
N ASP A 66 15.76 2.36 2.12
CA ASP A 66 16.73 1.42 2.69
C ASP A 66 16.09 0.39 3.61
N GLY A 67 14.89 -0.07 3.25
CA GLY A 67 14.15 -1.06 4.02
C GLY A 67 13.48 -0.51 5.27
N SER A 68 13.49 0.80 5.49
CA SER A 68 12.93 1.41 6.70
C SER A 68 11.41 1.65 6.62
N VAL A 69 10.83 1.58 5.43
CA VAL A 69 9.40 1.85 5.27
C VAL A 69 8.54 0.89 6.09
N ARG A 70 7.55 1.46 6.77
CA ARG A 70 6.55 0.70 7.53
C ARG A 70 5.18 1.23 7.22
N PHE A 71 4.27 0.30 6.92
CA PHE A 71 2.85 0.60 6.74
C PHE A 71 2.10 -0.05 7.90
N GLU A 72 1.52 0.77 8.78
CA GLU A 72 0.80 0.28 9.96
C GLU A 72 -0.68 0.60 9.81
N PRO A 73 -1.54 -0.41 9.58
CA PRO A 73 -2.98 -0.16 9.53
C PRO A 73 -3.49 0.16 10.93
N ASP A 74 -4.34 1.17 11.03
CA ASP A 74 -4.97 1.58 12.27
C ASP A 74 -6.40 1.07 12.34
N SER A 75 -7.23 1.38 11.34
CA SER A 75 -8.59 0.92 11.24
C SER A 75 -8.85 0.34 9.86
N ILE A 76 -9.54 -0.79 9.80
CA ILE A 76 -9.95 -1.40 8.54
C ILE A 76 -11.48 -1.43 8.52
N ILE A 77 -12.06 -0.71 7.57
CA ILE A 77 -13.49 -0.50 7.47
C ILE A 77 -13.99 -1.15 6.19
N PRO A 78 -14.59 -2.35 6.28
CA PRO A 78 -15.09 -3.02 5.07
C PRO A 78 -16.39 -2.37 4.60
N GLY A 79 -16.45 -2.09 3.33
CA GLY A 79 -17.65 -1.59 2.67
C GLY A 79 -18.10 -2.55 1.59
N GLU A 80 -19.24 -2.26 0.98
CA GLU A 80 -19.80 -3.13 -0.04
C GLU A 80 -18.93 -3.17 -1.30
N ASP A 81 -18.51 -1.99 -1.79
CA ASP A 81 -17.68 -1.86 -2.99
C ASP A 81 -16.24 -1.48 -2.68
N ARG A 82 -16.01 -0.79 -1.58
CA ARG A 82 -14.69 -0.31 -1.18
C ARG A 82 -14.40 -0.69 0.27
N THR A 83 -13.17 -1.09 0.52
CA THR A 83 -12.66 -1.27 1.88
C THR A 83 -11.66 -0.16 2.17
N VAL A 84 -11.85 0.55 3.28
CA VAL A 84 -11.06 1.72 3.63
C VAL A 84 -10.15 1.37 4.79
N VAL A 85 -8.86 1.69 4.67
CA VAL A 85 -7.88 1.46 5.71
C VAL A 85 -7.23 2.79 6.08
N THR A 86 -7.33 3.18 7.34
CA THR A 86 -6.53 4.29 7.84
C THR A 86 -5.15 3.73 8.17
N VAL A 87 -4.11 4.39 7.72
CA VAL A 87 -2.76 3.84 7.75
C VAL A 87 -1.75 4.90 8.15
N ARG A 88 -0.76 4.47 8.93
CA ARG A 88 0.42 5.29 9.23
C ARG A 88 1.57 4.77 8.40
N VAL A 89 2.23 5.68 7.69
CA VAL A 89 3.38 5.34 6.84
C VAL A 89 4.61 6.04 7.41
N GLN A 90 5.63 5.27 7.73
CA GLN A 90 6.88 5.81 8.28
C GLN A 90 8.07 5.28 7.48
N GLY A 91 9.13 6.09 7.43
CA GLY A 91 10.37 5.68 6.77
C GLY A 91 11.44 6.73 6.90
N GLU A 92 12.64 6.38 6.47
CA GLU A 92 13.80 7.27 6.47
C GLU A 92 14.51 7.17 5.13
N ARG A 93 15.04 8.30 4.67
CA ARG A 93 15.82 8.37 3.44
C ARG A 93 16.73 9.59 3.46
N ALA A 94 18.02 9.36 3.30
CA ALA A 94 19.03 10.44 3.20
C ALA A 94 18.92 11.48 4.32
N GLY A 95 18.72 11.03 5.55
CA GLY A 95 18.59 11.92 6.72
C GLY A 95 17.21 12.55 6.88
N ARG A 96 16.29 12.27 5.98
CA ARG A 96 14.90 12.75 6.06
C ARG A 96 14.03 11.69 6.67
N GLN A 97 12.97 12.11 7.37
CA GLN A 97 12.00 11.21 7.96
C GLN A 97 10.63 11.41 7.34
N LEU A 98 9.96 10.31 7.08
CA LEU A 98 8.56 10.29 6.66
C LEU A 98 7.72 9.78 7.83
N ASP A 99 6.67 10.51 8.16
CA ASP A 99 5.64 10.05 9.08
C ASP A 99 4.33 10.68 8.62
N ASP A 100 3.55 9.89 7.91
CA ASP A 100 2.29 10.35 7.34
C ASP A 100 1.15 9.47 7.83
N ARG A 101 -0.01 10.08 8.02
CA ARG A 101 -1.25 9.37 8.32
C ARG A 101 -2.19 9.60 7.17
N GLY A 102 -2.54 8.52 6.49
CA GLY A 102 -3.36 8.62 5.30
C GLY A 102 -4.39 7.53 5.24
N VAL A 103 -4.91 7.34 4.06
CA VAL A 103 -5.97 6.37 3.79
C VAL A 103 -5.60 5.58 2.54
N HIS A 104 -5.72 4.27 2.62
CA HIS A 104 -5.71 3.40 1.46
C HIS A 104 -7.13 2.91 1.24
N VAL A 105 -7.59 2.98 0.00
CA VAL A 105 -8.90 2.48 -0.39
C VAL A 105 -8.67 1.30 -1.32
N PHE A 106 -9.30 0.17 -1.00
CA PHE A 106 -9.16 -1.05 -1.78
C PHE A 106 -10.46 -1.43 -2.45
N ARG A 107 -10.38 -1.90 -3.69
CA ARG A 107 -11.44 -2.69 -4.29
C ARG A 107 -11.00 -4.15 -4.22
N ILE A 108 -11.91 -4.99 -3.75
CA ILE A 108 -11.66 -6.43 -3.60
C ILE A 108 -12.64 -7.14 -4.52
N THR A 109 -12.11 -7.98 -5.40
CA THR A 109 -12.89 -8.74 -6.37
C THR A 109 -12.51 -10.21 -6.26
N ASP A 110 -13.49 -11.06 -6.03
CA ASP A 110 -13.28 -12.52 -5.91
C ASP A 110 -12.19 -12.87 -4.89
N GLY A 111 -12.19 -12.17 -3.76
CA GLY A 111 -11.24 -12.44 -2.66
C GLY A 111 -9.82 -11.94 -2.91
N LYS A 112 -9.59 -11.11 -3.92
CA LYS A 112 -8.28 -10.55 -4.26
C LYS A 112 -8.35 -9.04 -4.34
N ILE A 113 -7.23 -8.37 -4.07
CA ILE A 113 -7.11 -6.93 -4.23
C ILE A 113 -7.04 -6.63 -5.73
N SER A 114 -8.04 -5.94 -6.26
CA SER A 114 -8.11 -5.58 -7.68
C SER A 114 -7.73 -4.14 -7.96
N GLU A 115 -7.85 -3.27 -6.95
CA GLU A 115 -7.47 -1.86 -7.10
C GLU A 115 -7.16 -1.25 -5.75
N ARG A 116 -6.20 -0.31 -5.73
CA ARG A 116 -5.87 0.46 -4.53
C ARG A 116 -5.64 1.91 -4.88
N TRP A 117 -6.26 2.80 -4.12
CA TRP A 117 -6.02 4.25 -4.17
C TRP A 117 -5.33 4.68 -2.89
N SER A 118 -4.33 5.54 -3.00
CA SER A 118 -3.57 6.07 -1.86
C SER A 118 -3.91 7.55 -1.67
N TYR A 119 -4.27 7.92 -0.45
CA TYR A 119 -4.63 9.31 -0.11
C TYR A 119 -3.82 9.74 1.12
N PRO A 120 -2.59 10.23 0.91
CA PRO A 120 -1.78 10.69 2.03
C PRO A 120 -2.36 11.97 2.63
N GLN A 121 -2.10 12.18 3.91
CA GLN A 121 -2.52 13.39 4.59
C GLN A 121 -1.77 14.61 4.09
N ASP A 122 -0.47 14.47 3.83
CA ASP A 122 0.39 15.57 3.38
C ASP A 122 1.21 15.11 2.16
N LEU A 123 0.63 15.31 0.98
CA LEU A 123 1.27 14.92 -0.27
C LEU A 123 2.53 15.72 -0.55
N TYR A 124 2.56 16.99 -0.16
CA TYR A 124 3.76 17.81 -0.34
C TYR A 124 4.95 17.26 0.44
N ASN A 125 4.70 16.79 1.65
CA ASN A 125 5.75 16.18 2.46
C ASN A 125 6.26 14.88 1.85
N ILE A 126 5.37 14.07 1.28
CA ILE A 126 5.76 12.83 0.62
C ILE A 126 6.61 13.12 -0.62
N ASP A 127 6.20 14.07 -1.45
CA ASP A 127 6.99 14.45 -2.63
C ASP A 127 8.36 14.98 -2.22
N ALA A 128 8.44 15.81 -1.19
CA ALA A 128 9.71 16.34 -0.67
C ALA A 128 10.60 15.23 -0.09
N PHE A 129 10.02 14.25 0.55
CA PHE A 129 10.76 13.14 1.14
C PHE A 129 11.54 12.36 0.07
N PHE A 130 10.98 12.22 -1.12
CA PHE A 130 11.59 11.46 -2.21
C PHE A 130 12.44 12.32 -3.17
N GLU A 131 12.57 13.58 -2.91
CA GLU A 131 13.45 14.47 -3.70
C GLU A 131 14.93 14.07 -3.63
#